data_637a4af2fadbe10967a5a7f9d39589b9
#
_entry.id   637a4af2fadbe10967a5a7f9d39589b9
#
_cell.length_a   1.000
_cell.length_b   1.000
_cell.length_c   1.000
_cell.angle_alpha   90.00
_cell.angle_beta   90.00
_cell.angle_gamma   90.00
#
_symmetry.space_group_name_H-M   'P 1'
#
loop_
_entity.id
_entity.type
_entity.pdbx_description
1 polymer ?
#
loop_
_entity_poly.entity_id
_entity_poly.type
_entity_poly.pdbx_seq_one_letter_code
_entity_poly.pdbx_strand_id
1 'polypeptide(L)'
;MAKKIVRPILTYADEAHHVPADTYQKVMKHFTPKLWLGMTATPDKRDDNIEGRNVYELFDHQIAYEIRLQQAMEENLLCPFHYFGITDLAIIGDDEEASRDFSVLTSDERVKHIINEADYYGYSGDKVKGLIFCSSIKETEELSEKFNHMINPSTGQKFRTIALNGSASEQERQNAFERLAMNKEDATADHEPLDYIFSVEILNEGVDIVEVNQVIMLRPTQSPIVFIQQLGRGLRKAYGKEYVVILDFIGNYNNNFMIPIALSGDRTYNKDNIRRYIMEGGRVIPGASTVHFDEISRKRI
;
A
#
# COMPACT_ATOMS: atom_id res chain seq x y z
N MET A 1 39.80 31.15 -4.01
CA MET A 1 38.82 31.27 -2.90
C MET A 1 38.37 29.88 -2.49
N ALA A 2 38.78 29.38 -1.32
CA ALA A 2 38.31 28.08 -0.80
C ALA A 2 36.83 28.20 -0.42
N LYS A 3 35.96 27.45 -1.06
CA LYS A 3 34.55 27.33 -0.64
C LYS A 3 34.52 26.85 0.79
N LYS A 4 34.04 27.70 1.69
CA LYS A 4 33.78 27.35 3.09
C LYS A 4 32.79 26.19 3.10
N ILE A 5 33.25 24.96 3.33
CA ILE A 5 32.37 23.82 3.50
C ILE A 5 31.62 24.03 4.81
N VAL A 6 30.37 24.44 4.72
CA VAL A 6 29.48 24.51 5.88
C VAL A 6 29.19 23.07 6.28
N ARG A 7 29.75 22.64 7.42
CA ARG A 7 29.41 21.32 7.99
C ARG A 7 28.03 21.41 8.62
N PRO A 8 27.03 20.67 8.14
CA PRO A 8 25.71 20.66 8.77
C PRO A 8 25.84 20.09 10.21
N ILE A 9 25.03 20.61 11.13
CA ILE A 9 24.98 20.08 12.48
C ILE A 9 24.20 18.76 12.49
N LEU A 10 23.08 18.74 11.77
CA LEU A 10 22.19 17.60 11.60
C LEU A 10 22.00 17.34 10.10
N THR A 11 22.08 16.09 9.72
CA THR A 11 21.65 15.61 8.40
C THR A 11 20.68 14.45 8.61
N TYR A 12 19.63 14.39 7.84
CA TYR A 12 18.68 13.30 7.91
C TYR A 12 18.64 12.53 6.59
N ALA A 13 18.38 11.25 6.69
CA ALA A 13 18.07 10.36 5.58
C ALA A 13 16.60 9.94 5.70
N ASP A 14 15.79 10.39 4.79
CA ASP A 14 14.43 9.89 4.62
C ASP A 14 14.48 8.55 3.91
N GLU A 15 13.50 7.69 4.15
CA GLU A 15 13.49 6.29 3.70
C GLU A 15 14.83 5.58 3.99
N ALA A 16 15.26 5.68 5.25
CA ALA A 16 16.59 5.22 5.69
C ALA A 16 16.85 3.74 5.42
N HIS A 17 15.83 2.93 5.12
CA HIS A 17 15.99 1.55 4.66
C HIS A 17 16.75 1.43 3.32
N HIS A 18 16.92 2.54 2.57
CA HIS A 18 17.77 2.60 1.39
C HIS A 18 19.22 2.95 1.68
N VAL A 19 19.55 3.40 2.88
CA VAL A 19 20.92 3.80 3.25
C VAL A 19 21.96 2.71 3.04
N PRO A 20 21.66 1.41 3.16
CA PRO A 20 22.60 0.35 2.81
C PRO A 20 23.08 0.34 1.35
N ALA A 21 22.38 1.02 0.43
CA ALA A 21 22.79 1.06 -0.98
C ALA A 21 24.07 1.90 -1.18
N ASP A 22 24.91 1.48 -2.12
CA ASP A 22 26.24 2.07 -2.39
C ASP A 22 26.20 3.59 -2.65
N THR A 23 25.13 4.09 -3.29
CA THR A 23 24.95 5.51 -3.55
C THR A 23 24.77 6.31 -2.27
N TYR A 24 23.94 5.84 -1.35
CA TYR A 24 23.74 6.47 -0.03
C TYR A 24 25.01 6.40 0.81
N GLN A 25 25.71 5.26 0.79
CA GLN A 25 26.98 5.11 1.50
C GLN A 25 28.04 6.10 1.03
N LYS A 26 28.11 6.40 -0.26
CA LYS A 26 29.01 7.44 -0.82
C LYS A 26 28.64 8.82 -0.28
N VAL A 27 27.36 9.16 -0.21
CA VAL A 27 26.86 10.42 0.32
C VAL A 27 27.20 10.54 1.81
N MET A 28 26.92 9.50 2.61
CA MET A 28 27.20 9.50 4.04
C MET A 28 28.71 9.63 4.33
N LYS A 29 29.55 9.02 3.53
CA LYS A 29 31.02 9.18 3.67
C LYS A 29 31.53 10.56 3.24
N HIS A 30 30.82 11.23 2.35
CA HIS A 30 31.21 12.57 1.87
C HIS A 30 30.85 13.67 2.88
N PHE A 31 29.71 13.55 3.54
CA PHE A 31 29.27 14.53 4.52
C PHE A 31 29.61 14.03 5.94
N THR A 32 30.12 14.94 6.78
CA THR A 32 30.46 14.66 8.17
C THR A 32 29.70 15.57 9.13
N PRO A 33 28.35 15.41 9.26
CA PRO A 33 27.57 16.16 10.23
C PRO A 33 27.92 15.73 11.65
N LYS A 34 27.46 16.46 12.65
CA LYS A 34 27.56 16.03 14.04
C LYS A 34 26.59 14.92 14.39
N LEU A 35 25.46 14.85 13.69
CA LEU A 35 24.43 13.85 13.89
C LEU A 35 23.78 13.47 12.55
N TRP A 36 23.67 12.17 12.32
CA TRP A 36 22.81 11.58 11.31
C TRP A 36 21.51 11.12 11.95
N LEU A 37 20.37 11.44 11.34
CA LEU A 37 19.05 10.93 11.71
C LEU A 37 18.48 10.15 10.51
N GLY A 38 18.20 8.86 10.71
CA GLY A 38 17.48 8.03 9.75
C GLY A 38 16.01 7.97 10.10
N MET A 39 15.13 8.16 9.12
CA MET A 39 13.70 8.01 9.26
C MET A 39 13.22 6.97 8.26
N THR A 40 12.43 6.00 8.69
CA THR A 40 11.84 4.98 7.83
C THR A 40 10.63 4.36 8.49
N ALA A 41 9.61 4.04 7.71
CA ALA A 41 8.47 3.24 8.15
C ALA A 41 8.80 1.74 8.23
N THR A 42 9.91 1.31 7.63
CA THR A 42 10.24 -0.11 7.41
C THR A 42 11.71 -0.40 7.66
N PRO A 43 12.19 -0.26 8.91
CA PRO A 43 13.61 -0.43 9.24
C PRO A 43 14.11 -1.86 9.02
N ASP A 44 13.22 -2.85 9.06
CA ASP A 44 13.54 -4.28 8.91
C ASP A 44 13.68 -4.73 7.44
N LYS A 45 13.59 -3.78 6.49
CA LYS A 45 13.74 -4.08 5.06
C LYS A 45 15.20 -4.43 4.78
N ARG A 46 15.45 -5.66 4.36
CA ARG A 46 16.75 -6.25 4.04
C ARG A 46 17.63 -6.55 5.23
N ASP A 47 17.34 -7.64 5.88
CA ASP A 47 18.36 -8.42 6.60
C ASP A 47 18.84 -9.54 5.65
N ASP A 48 19.77 -9.22 4.76
CA ASP A 48 20.45 -10.19 3.90
C ASP A 48 21.70 -10.75 4.58
N ASN A 49 21.88 -10.48 5.89
CA ASN A 49 23.04 -10.87 6.70
C ASN A 49 24.39 -10.42 6.11
N ILE A 50 24.39 -9.39 5.26
CA ILE A 50 25.63 -8.82 4.73
C ILE A 50 26.09 -7.72 5.66
N GLU A 51 27.28 -7.89 6.24
CA GLU A 51 27.92 -6.90 7.12
C GLU A 51 27.96 -5.51 6.47
N GLY A 52 27.55 -4.48 7.23
CA GLY A 52 27.48 -3.11 6.76
C GLY A 52 26.27 -2.76 5.88
N ARG A 53 25.31 -3.66 5.73
CA ARG A 53 24.04 -3.43 5.00
C ARG A 53 22.80 -3.38 5.86
N ASN A 54 22.95 -3.46 7.17
CA ASN A 54 21.87 -3.34 8.12
C ASN A 54 21.70 -1.86 8.52
N VAL A 55 20.49 -1.34 8.43
CA VAL A 55 20.17 0.05 8.82
C VAL A 55 20.52 0.31 10.27
N TYR A 56 20.25 -0.63 11.15
CA TYR A 56 20.57 -0.48 12.59
C TYR A 56 22.06 -0.33 12.83
N GLU A 57 22.93 -1.10 12.15
CA GLU A 57 24.38 -0.97 12.25
C GLU A 57 24.87 0.40 11.76
N LEU A 58 24.30 0.90 10.64
CA LEU A 58 24.68 2.17 10.04
C LEU A 58 24.35 3.38 10.93
N PHE A 59 23.44 3.23 11.88
CA PHE A 59 23.06 4.23 12.87
C PHE A 59 23.44 3.83 14.32
N ASP A 60 24.51 3.03 14.46
CA ASP A 60 25.10 2.60 15.74
C ASP A 60 24.08 1.96 16.70
N HIS A 61 23.07 1.29 16.19
CA HIS A 61 21.93 0.72 16.94
C HIS A 61 21.19 1.74 17.84
N GLN A 62 21.31 3.03 17.53
CA GLN A 62 20.63 4.09 18.28
C GLN A 62 19.23 4.32 17.71
N ILE A 63 18.21 3.96 18.47
CA ILE A 63 16.80 4.20 18.14
C ILE A 63 16.33 5.41 18.95
N ALA A 64 16.09 6.53 18.27
CA ALA A 64 15.59 7.74 18.91
C ALA A 64 14.10 7.62 19.24
N TYR A 65 13.33 7.04 18.35
CA TYR A 65 11.90 6.80 18.52
C TYR A 65 11.44 5.68 17.59
N GLU A 66 10.56 4.81 18.07
CA GLU A 66 9.90 3.76 17.31
C GLU A 66 8.41 3.76 17.62
N ILE A 67 7.58 3.82 16.58
CA ILE A 67 6.13 3.63 16.69
C ILE A 67 5.71 2.64 15.61
N ARG A 68 5.01 1.60 16.02
CA ARG A 68 4.48 0.56 15.12
C ARG A 68 3.01 0.80 14.83
N LEU A 69 2.48 0.08 13.81
CA LEU A 69 1.10 0.22 13.35
C LEU A 69 0.10 0.15 14.52
N GLN A 70 0.21 -0.86 15.37
CA GLN A 70 -0.70 -1.05 16.51
C GLN A 70 -0.66 0.14 17.47
N GLN A 71 0.54 0.58 17.87
CA GLN A 71 0.71 1.73 18.76
C GLN A 71 0.20 3.02 18.09
N ALA A 72 0.49 3.23 16.81
CA ALA A 72 -0.01 4.39 16.08
C ALA A 72 -1.55 4.41 16.01
N MET A 73 -2.18 3.23 15.92
CA MET A 73 -3.63 3.08 16.00
C MET A 73 -4.16 3.37 17.41
N GLU A 74 -3.51 2.83 18.46
CA GLU A 74 -3.87 3.09 19.87
C GLU A 74 -3.80 4.58 20.22
N GLU A 75 -2.75 5.25 19.78
CA GLU A 75 -2.54 6.69 19.97
C GLU A 75 -3.40 7.55 19.03
N ASN A 76 -4.27 6.92 18.24
CA ASN A 76 -5.16 7.61 17.28
C ASN A 76 -4.40 8.54 16.32
N LEU A 77 -3.21 8.15 15.87
CA LEU A 77 -2.41 8.89 14.89
C LEU A 77 -2.82 8.56 13.44
N LEU A 78 -3.45 7.40 13.23
CA LEU A 78 -3.87 6.91 11.93
C LEU A 78 -5.39 6.87 11.81
N CYS A 79 -5.88 6.87 10.57
CA CYS A 79 -7.27 6.64 10.23
C CYS A 79 -7.61 5.16 10.48
N PRO A 80 -8.75 4.83 11.11
CA PRO A 80 -9.24 3.46 11.19
C PRO A 80 -9.34 2.79 9.83
N PHE A 81 -9.23 1.46 9.81
CA PHE A 81 -9.37 0.71 8.56
C PHE A 81 -10.19 -0.57 8.74
N HIS A 82 -10.81 -0.99 7.65
CA HIS A 82 -11.50 -2.28 7.54
C HIS A 82 -10.81 -3.08 6.44
N TYR A 83 -10.15 -4.17 6.82
CA TYR A 83 -9.46 -5.07 5.90
C TYR A 83 -10.32 -6.31 5.61
N PHE A 84 -10.45 -6.61 4.32
CA PHE A 84 -11.17 -7.76 3.81
C PHE A 84 -10.29 -8.57 2.87
N GLY A 85 -9.90 -9.78 3.32
CA GLY A 85 -9.26 -10.78 2.47
C GLY A 85 -10.34 -11.52 1.67
N ILE A 86 -10.33 -11.34 0.37
CA ILE A 86 -11.34 -11.83 -0.58
C ILE A 86 -10.69 -12.86 -1.50
N THR A 87 -11.38 -13.96 -1.76
CA THR A 87 -10.89 -14.94 -2.75
C THR A 87 -10.95 -14.37 -4.16
N ASP A 88 -9.80 -14.33 -4.84
CA ASP A 88 -9.73 -13.90 -6.24
C ASP A 88 -10.29 -14.99 -7.19
N LEU A 89 -11.11 -14.60 -8.18
CA LEU A 89 -11.64 -15.51 -9.20
C LEU A 89 -10.56 -16.13 -10.08
N ALA A 90 -9.40 -15.49 -10.22
CA ALA A 90 -8.26 -16.04 -10.95
C ALA A 90 -7.76 -17.40 -10.43
N ILE A 91 -8.38 -17.93 -9.34
CA ILE A 91 -7.91 -19.09 -8.59
C ILE A 91 -8.88 -20.28 -8.63
N ILE A 92 -9.96 -20.20 -9.35
CA ILE A 92 -10.89 -21.33 -9.47
C ILE A 92 -10.24 -22.43 -10.31
N GLY A 93 -9.23 -23.09 -9.73
CA GLY A 93 -8.47 -24.20 -10.28
C GLY A 93 -7.22 -24.45 -9.42
N ASP A 94 -6.82 -25.71 -9.26
CA ASP A 94 -5.62 -26.10 -8.49
C ASP A 94 -4.29 -25.79 -9.23
N ASP A 95 -4.33 -24.99 -10.32
CA ASP A 95 -3.19 -24.72 -11.18
C ASP A 95 -2.61 -23.33 -10.89
N GLU A 96 -1.43 -23.29 -10.25
CA GLU A 96 -0.70 -22.05 -9.94
C GLU A 96 -0.28 -21.27 -11.21
N GLU A 97 -0.08 -21.95 -12.35
CA GLU A 97 0.26 -21.29 -13.62
C GLU A 97 -0.93 -20.56 -14.19
N ALA A 98 -2.14 -21.13 -14.11
CA ALA A 98 -3.36 -20.49 -14.60
C ALA A 98 -3.68 -19.18 -13.83
N SER A 99 -3.31 -19.09 -12.55
CA SER A 99 -3.52 -17.88 -11.74
C SER A 99 -2.64 -16.67 -12.17
N ARG A 100 -1.66 -16.88 -13.05
CA ARG A 100 -0.77 -15.85 -13.60
C ARG A 100 -1.03 -15.54 -15.06
N ASP A 101 -2.01 -16.21 -15.67
CA ASP A 101 -2.37 -15.95 -17.05
C ASP A 101 -3.01 -14.57 -17.18
N PHE A 102 -2.43 -13.72 -18.01
CA PHE A 102 -2.89 -12.35 -18.26
C PHE A 102 -4.36 -12.30 -18.69
N SER A 103 -4.82 -13.27 -19.48
CA SER A 103 -6.21 -13.35 -19.94
C SER A 103 -7.20 -13.57 -18.79
N VAL A 104 -6.80 -14.32 -17.78
CA VAL A 104 -7.58 -14.55 -16.55
C VAL A 104 -7.54 -13.32 -15.64
N LEU A 105 -6.36 -12.73 -15.47
CA LEU A 105 -6.16 -11.54 -14.62
C LEU A 105 -6.92 -10.31 -15.14
N THR A 106 -7.19 -10.25 -16.43
CA THR A 106 -7.92 -9.14 -17.06
C THR A 106 -9.29 -9.54 -17.61
N SER A 107 -9.82 -10.71 -17.23
CA SER A 107 -11.13 -11.16 -17.67
C SER A 107 -12.27 -10.23 -17.23
N ASP A 108 -13.32 -10.13 -18.02
CA ASP A 108 -14.48 -9.29 -17.72
C ASP A 108 -15.22 -9.77 -16.47
N GLU A 109 -15.20 -11.08 -16.20
CA GLU A 109 -15.75 -11.68 -15.00
C GLU A 109 -15.00 -11.20 -13.76
N ARG A 110 -13.66 -11.20 -13.81
CA ARG A 110 -12.82 -10.70 -12.70
C ARG A 110 -13.01 -9.21 -12.49
N VAL A 111 -13.08 -8.42 -13.56
CA VAL A 111 -13.36 -6.97 -13.47
C VAL A 111 -14.69 -6.71 -12.77
N LYS A 112 -15.76 -7.42 -13.16
CA LYS A 112 -17.07 -7.32 -12.52
C LYS A 112 -17.03 -7.74 -11.05
N HIS A 113 -16.29 -8.81 -10.73
CA HIS A 113 -16.12 -9.26 -9.35
C HIS A 113 -15.44 -8.18 -8.50
N ILE A 114 -14.34 -7.60 -8.99
CA ILE A 114 -13.63 -6.51 -8.28
C ILE A 114 -14.57 -5.33 -8.05
N ILE A 115 -15.33 -4.91 -9.05
CA ILE A 115 -16.27 -3.80 -8.94
C ILE A 115 -17.38 -4.11 -7.93
N ASN A 116 -17.95 -5.31 -7.97
CA ASN A 116 -19.01 -5.72 -7.05
C ASN A 116 -18.53 -5.76 -5.59
N GLU A 117 -17.34 -6.31 -5.35
CA GLU A 117 -16.74 -6.32 -4.01
C GLU A 117 -16.41 -4.90 -3.53
N ALA A 118 -15.87 -4.05 -4.41
CA ALA A 118 -15.58 -2.66 -4.09
C ALA A 118 -16.85 -1.85 -3.72
N ASP A 119 -17.95 -2.09 -4.42
CA ASP A 119 -19.24 -1.47 -4.13
C ASP A 119 -19.89 -2.05 -2.85
N TYR A 120 -19.83 -3.39 -2.66
CA TYR A 120 -20.40 -4.06 -1.50
C TYR A 120 -19.76 -3.62 -0.18
N TYR A 121 -18.44 -3.56 -0.12
CA TYR A 121 -17.71 -3.12 1.08
C TYR A 121 -17.67 -1.61 1.22
N GLY A 122 -17.89 -0.87 0.14
CA GLY A 122 -18.02 0.57 0.11
C GLY A 122 -16.75 1.34 0.48
N TYR A 123 -16.95 2.59 0.90
CA TYR A 123 -15.89 3.52 1.27
C TYR A 123 -16.44 4.59 2.22
N SER A 124 -15.56 5.30 2.91
CA SER A 124 -15.93 6.45 3.74
C SER A 124 -16.00 7.73 2.90
N GLY A 125 -16.98 8.61 3.18
CA GLY A 125 -17.16 9.87 2.47
C GLY A 125 -18.08 9.79 1.25
N ASP A 126 -18.16 10.88 0.50
CA ASP A 126 -19.19 11.07 -0.56
C ASP A 126 -18.83 10.44 -1.91
N LYS A 127 -17.57 10.10 -2.09
CA LYS A 127 -17.01 9.61 -3.33
C LYS A 127 -15.86 8.65 -3.07
N VAL A 128 -15.74 7.60 -3.88
CA VAL A 128 -14.55 6.76 -3.87
C VAL A 128 -13.32 7.54 -4.34
N LYS A 129 -12.23 7.41 -3.58
CA LYS A 129 -10.89 7.92 -3.89
C LYS A 129 -9.94 6.75 -3.69
N GLY A 130 -9.82 5.91 -4.74
CA GLY A 130 -9.25 4.58 -4.62
C GLY A 130 -7.88 4.42 -5.25
N LEU A 131 -7.07 3.53 -4.67
CA LEU A 131 -5.84 3.02 -5.25
C LEU A 131 -6.00 1.54 -5.56
N ILE A 132 -5.58 1.10 -6.75
CA ILE A 132 -5.60 -0.30 -7.15
C ILE A 132 -4.17 -0.72 -7.52
N PHE A 133 -3.64 -1.71 -6.79
CA PHE A 133 -2.30 -2.24 -6.99
C PHE A 133 -2.35 -3.53 -7.80
N CYS A 134 -1.70 -3.53 -8.97
CA CYS A 134 -1.66 -4.65 -9.92
C CYS A 134 -0.27 -5.31 -9.94
N SER A 135 -0.19 -6.49 -10.56
CA SER A 135 1.05 -7.27 -10.68
C SER A 135 1.98 -6.80 -11.79
N SER A 136 1.43 -6.19 -12.84
CA SER A 136 2.20 -5.74 -14.01
C SER A 136 1.64 -4.47 -14.64
N ILE A 137 2.49 -3.75 -15.37
CA ILE A 137 2.09 -2.54 -16.11
C ILE A 137 0.97 -2.85 -17.10
N LYS A 138 1.08 -3.97 -17.81
CA LYS A 138 0.07 -4.41 -18.78
C LYS A 138 -1.29 -4.64 -18.14
N GLU A 139 -1.33 -5.31 -16.98
CA GLU A 139 -2.55 -5.52 -16.19
C GLU A 139 -3.14 -4.19 -15.74
N THR A 140 -2.30 -3.26 -15.28
CA THR A 140 -2.70 -1.93 -14.84
C THR A 140 -3.42 -1.15 -15.95
N GLU A 141 -2.85 -1.13 -17.15
CA GLU A 141 -3.41 -0.44 -18.33
C GLU A 141 -4.73 -1.07 -18.78
N GLU A 142 -4.76 -2.39 -18.95
CA GLU A 142 -5.94 -3.13 -19.39
C GLU A 142 -7.11 -3.01 -18.41
N LEU A 143 -6.84 -3.18 -17.11
CA LEU A 143 -7.89 -3.06 -16.08
C LEU A 143 -8.42 -1.63 -15.99
N SER A 144 -7.56 -0.62 -16.04
CA SER A 144 -8.00 0.78 -16.07
C SER A 144 -8.89 1.08 -17.28
N GLU A 145 -8.53 0.60 -18.47
CA GLU A 145 -9.35 0.76 -19.67
C GLU A 145 -10.71 0.07 -19.50
N LYS A 146 -10.74 -1.17 -19.01
CA LYS A 146 -11.99 -1.91 -18.78
C LYS A 146 -12.88 -1.22 -17.74
N PHE A 147 -12.32 -0.73 -16.66
CA PHE A 147 -13.07 0.04 -15.66
C PHE A 147 -13.73 1.28 -16.28
N ASN A 148 -13.02 2.02 -17.14
CA ASN A 148 -13.56 3.21 -17.83
C ASN A 148 -14.73 2.88 -18.78
N HIS A 149 -14.92 1.62 -19.15
CA HIS A 149 -16.08 1.16 -19.92
C HIS A 149 -17.24 0.67 -19.04
N MET A 150 -17.00 0.41 -17.73
CA MET A 150 -18.01 -0.07 -16.79
C MET A 150 -18.74 1.08 -16.10
N ILE A 151 -19.95 0.80 -15.66
CA ILE A 151 -20.75 1.73 -14.85
C ILE A 151 -20.40 1.53 -13.38
N ASN A 152 -20.10 2.61 -12.69
CA ASN A 152 -19.93 2.63 -11.25
C ASN A 152 -21.32 2.47 -10.59
N PRO A 153 -21.56 1.38 -9.83
CA PRO A 153 -22.88 1.11 -9.24
C PRO A 153 -23.36 2.22 -8.30
N SER A 154 -22.43 2.81 -7.55
CA SER A 154 -22.75 3.88 -6.59
C SER A 154 -23.17 5.20 -7.24
N THR A 155 -22.73 5.50 -8.46
CA THR A 155 -22.98 6.80 -9.12
C THR A 155 -23.85 6.70 -10.36
N GLY A 156 -24.00 5.51 -10.95
CA GLY A 156 -24.67 5.30 -12.25
C GLY A 156 -23.92 5.88 -13.46
N GLN A 157 -22.70 6.39 -13.27
CA GLN A 157 -21.83 6.93 -14.32
C GLN A 157 -20.71 5.97 -14.65
N LYS A 158 -20.04 6.14 -15.77
CA LYS A 158 -18.81 5.40 -16.05
C LYS A 158 -17.73 5.74 -15.04
N PHE A 159 -16.92 4.75 -14.67
CA PHE A 159 -15.71 5.01 -13.89
C PHE A 159 -14.77 5.95 -14.63
N ARG A 160 -14.04 6.74 -13.86
CA ARG A 160 -12.93 7.57 -14.33
C ARG A 160 -11.66 7.10 -13.65
N THR A 161 -10.83 6.42 -14.40
CA THR A 161 -9.60 5.83 -13.87
C THR A 161 -8.40 6.17 -14.75
N ILE A 162 -7.22 6.08 -14.19
CA ILE A 162 -5.96 6.23 -14.90
C ILE A 162 -4.96 5.17 -14.43
N ALA A 163 -4.16 4.68 -15.37
CA ALA A 163 -3.03 3.81 -15.08
C ALA A 163 -1.75 4.66 -14.94
N LEU A 164 -1.04 4.53 -13.84
CA LEU A 164 0.26 5.15 -13.61
C LEU A 164 1.35 4.09 -13.50
N ASN A 165 2.43 4.25 -14.24
CA ASN A 165 3.61 3.41 -14.21
C ASN A 165 4.90 4.23 -14.01
N GLY A 166 6.06 3.56 -13.92
CA GLY A 166 7.34 4.20 -13.67
C GLY A 166 7.79 5.22 -14.73
N SER A 167 7.22 5.19 -15.94
CA SER A 167 7.53 6.14 -17.02
C SER A 167 6.72 7.42 -16.95
N ALA A 168 5.68 7.50 -16.10
CA ALA A 168 4.88 8.70 -15.94
C ALA A 168 5.74 9.85 -15.40
N SER A 169 5.63 11.01 -16.05
CA SER A 169 6.30 12.23 -15.61
C SER A 169 5.78 12.70 -14.26
N GLU A 170 6.56 13.52 -13.57
CA GLU A 170 6.15 14.14 -12.29
C GLU A 170 4.84 14.92 -12.45
N GLN A 171 4.68 15.62 -13.56
CA GLN A 171 3.48 16.43 -13.83
C GLN A 171 2.23 15.56 -14.06
N GLU A 172 2.36 14.42 -14.75
CA GLU A 172 1.26 13.46 -14.94
C GLU A 172 0.85 12.84 -13.61
N ARG A 173 1.81 12.49 -12.76
CA ARG A 173 1.53 11.96 -11.41
C ARG A 173 0.80 12.98 -10.57
N GLN A 174 1.32 14.21 -10.51
CA GLN A 174 0.73 15.29 -9.73
C GLN A 174 -0.71 15.57 -10.18
N ASN A 175 -0.95 15.65 -11.48
CA ASN A 175 -2.29 15.84 -12.04
C ASN A 175 -3.25 14.70 -11.64
N ALA A 176 -2.79 13.44 -11.71
CA ALA A 176 -3.61 12.30 -11.32
C ALA A 176 -3.95 12.33 -9.82
N PHE A 177 -3.00 12.72 -8.97
CA PHE A 177 -3.21 12.82 -7.52
C PHE A 177 -4.19 13.94 -7.16
N GLU A 178 -4.04 15.11 -7.76
CA GLU A 178 -4.96 16.22 -7.59
C GLU A 178 -6.38 15.83 -8.00
N ARG A 179 -6.53 15.17 -9.15
CA ARG A 179 -7.83 14.69 -9.64
C ARG A 179 -8.44 13.58 -8.75
N LEU A 180 -7.64 12.72 -8.15
CA LEU A 180 -8.14 11.74 -7.19
C LEU A 180 -8.61 12.40 -5.89
N ALA A 181 -7.86 13.38 -5.40
CA ALA A 181 -8.19 14.15 -4.19
C ALA A 181 -9.42 15.05 -4.35
N MET A 182 -9.75 15.48 -5.58
CA MET A 182 -10.88 16.39 -5.87
C MET A 182 -12.21 15.82 -5.39
N ASN A 183 -13.09 16.72 -4.95
CA ASN A 183 -14.51 16.41 -4.73
C ASN A 183 -15.31 16.70 -6.01
N LYS A 184 -16.57 16.24 -6.04
CA LYS A 184 -17.43 16.41 -7.23
C LYS A 184 -17.72 17.87 -7.54
N GLU A 185 -17.80 18.72 -6.49
CA GLU A 185 -18.10 20.16 -6.62
C GLU A 185 -16.96 20.94 -7.28
N ASP A 186 -15.73 20.43 -7.17
CA ASP A 186 -14.52 21.07 -7.72
C ASP A 186 -14.31 20.75 -9.20
N ALA A 187 -15.17 19.90 -9.80
CA ALA A 187 -15.06 19.45 -11.18
C ALA A 187 -15.25 20.60 -12.17
N THR A 188 -14.40 20.65 -13.18
CA THR A 188 -14.53 21.54 -14.34
C THR A 188 -14.58 20.71 -15.62
N ALA A 189 -14.97 21.31 -16.76
CA ALA A 189 -15.09 20.61 -18.04
C ALA A 189 -13.76 19.95 -18.48
N ASP A 190 -12.63 20.56 -18.11
CA ASP A 190 -11.29 20.09 -18.50
C ASP A 190 -10.57 19.34 -17.36
N HIS A 191 -11.17 19.27 -16.16
CA HIS A 191 -10.55 18.67 -14.97
C HIS A 191 -11.59 17.95 -14.14
N GLU A 192 -11.81 16.68 -14.47
CA GLU A 192 -12.77 15.82 -13.79
C GLU A 192 -12.11 14.95 -12.72
N PRO A 193 -12.76 14.72 -11.57
CA PRO A 193 -12.24 13.86 -10.52
C PRO A 193 -12.10 12.41 -10.99
N LEU A 194 -11.05 11.72 -10.49
CA LEU A 194 -10.85 10.29 -10.69
C LEU A 194 -11.54 9.49 -9.57
N ASP A 195 -11.96 8.27 -9.90
CA ASP A 195 -12.44 7.29 -8.93
C ASP A 195 -11.28 6.40 -8.45
N TYR A 196 -10.41 5.95 -9.37
CA TYR A 196 -9.26 5.11 -9.05
C TYR A 196 -8.01 5.48 -9.84
N ILE A 197 -6.87 5.27 -9.19
CA ILE A 197 -5.56 5.20 -9.84
C ILE A 197 -5.09 3.74 -9.77
N PHE A 198 -4.78 3.15 -10.93
CA PHE A 198 -4.16 1.84 -11.05
C PHE A 198 -2.64 1.99 -11.09
N SER A 199 -1.91 1.15 -10.35
CA SER A 199 -0.44 1.21 -10.30
C SER A 199 0.17 -0.15 -9.97
N VAL A 200 1.44 -0.34 -10.36
CA VAL A 200 2.24 -1.50 -9.95
C VAL A 200 3.02 -1.16 -8.67
N GLU A 201 3.97 -0.25 -8.74
CA GLU A 201 4.90 0.05 -7.65
C GLU A 201 5.12 1.54 -7.40
N ILE A 202 4.75 2.38 -8.35
CA ILE A 202 5.05 3.81 -8.32
C ILE A 202 4.47 4.54 -7.10
N LEU A 203 3.44 3.98 -6.49
CA LEU A 203 2.79 4.51 -5.31
C LEU A 203 3.36 3.95 -4.00
N ASN A 204 4.43 3.14 -4.05
CA ASN A 204 5.01 2.55 -2.85
C ASN A 204 5.77 3.59 -2.00
N GLU A 205 6.36 4.63 -2.63
CA GLU A 205 7.17 5.65 -1.94
C GLU A 205 6.86 7.06 -2.49
N GLY A 206 6.96 8.09 -1.65
CA GLY A 206 6.89 9.49 -2.05
C GLY A 206 5.51 10.06 -2.42
N VAL A 207 4.44 9.27 -2.39
CA VAL A 207 3.08 9.73 -2.73
C VAL A 207 2.31 10.06 -1.47
N ASP A 208 1.71 11.24 -1.43
CA ASP A 208 0.88 11.70 -0.32
C ASP A 208 -0.52 12.09 -0.80
N ILE A 209 -1.44 11.13 -0.78
CA ILE A 209 -2.86 11.38 -1.05
C ILE A 209 -3.64 10.99 0.21
N VAL A 210 -3.80 11.95 1.11
CA VAL A 210 -4.44 11.72 2.41
C VAL A 210 -5.92 11.35 2.29
N GLU A 211 -6.55 11.72 1.19
CA GLU A 211 -7.97 11.51 0.92
C GLU A 211 -8.32 10.07 0.51
N VAL A 212 -7.34 9.22 0.22
CA VAL A 212 -7.59 7.82 -0.17
C VAL A 212 -8.46 7.13 0.87
N ASN A 213 -9.60 6.59 0.44
CA ASN A 213 -10.61 5.95 1.29
C ASN A 213 -10.88 4.49 0.93
N GLN A 214 -10.32 4.00 -0.19
CA GLN A 214 -10.36 2.60 -0.58
C GLN A 214 -9.04 2.17 -1.22
N VAL A 215 -8.52 1.01 -0.83
CA VAL A 215 -7.30 0.40 -1.39
C VAL A 215 -7.63 -1.01 -1.84
N ILE A 216 -7.34 -1.33 -3.10
CA ILE A 216 -7.58 -2.66 -3.67
C ILE A 216 -6.23 -3.26 -4.07
N MET A 217 -5.94 -4.45 -3.55
CA MET A 217 -4.73 -5.19 -3.85
C MET A 217 -5.05 -6.40 -4.72
N LEU A 218 -4.63 -6.35 -5.98
CA LEU A 218 -4.81 -7.42 -6.97
C LEU A 218 -3.54 -8.25 -7.19
N ARG A 219 -2.50 -7.95 -6.43
CA ARG A 219 -1.21 -8.63 -6.51
C ARG A 219 -0.85 -9.31 -5.20
N PRO A 220 -0.10 -10.44 -5.28
CA PRO A 220 0.42 -11.07 -4.08
C PRO A 220 1.37 -10.13 -3.36
N THR A 221 1.16 -9.94 -2.10
CA THR A 221 2.10 -9.22 -1.25
C THR A 221 3.21 -10.18 -0.81
N GLN A 222 4.39 -10.01 -1.37
CA GLN A 222 5.56 -10.86 -1.04
C GLN A 222 6.30 -10.41 0.22
N SER A 223 5.94 -9.24 0.76
CA SER A 223 6.62 -8.66 1.92
C SER A 223 5.62 -7.92 2.81
N PRO A 224 5.62 -8.19 4.13
CA PRO A 224 4.86 -7.41 5.11
C PRO A 224 5.15 -5.91 5.02
N ILE A 225 6.36 -5.58 4.64
CA ILE A 225 6.86 -4.20 4.50
C ILE A 225 6.14 -3.47 3.37
N VAL A 226 6.12 -4.09 2.18
CA VAL A 226 5.43 -3.52 1.00
C VAL A 226 3.93 -3.39 1.29
N PHE A 227 3.34 -4.38 1.95
CA PHE A 227 1.95 -4.32 2.39
C PHE A 227 1.68 -3.11 3.30
N ILE A 228 2.49 -2.93 4.35
CA ILE A 228 2.33 -1.79 5.27
C ILE A 228 2.57 -0.45 4.55
N GLN A 229 3.49 -0.38 3.61
CA GLN A 229 3.70 0.85 2.82
C GLN A 229 2.47 1.19 1.94
N GLN A 230 1.88 0.19 1.27
CA GLN A 230 0.67 0.37 0.47
C GLN A 230 -0.54 0.73 1.33
N LEU A 231 -0.70 0.01 2.43
CA LEU A 231 -1.72 0.26 3.43
C LEU A 231 -1.59 1.69 4.00
N GLY A 232 -0.39 2.10 4.36
CA GLY A 232 -0.09 3.39 4.97
C GLY A 232 -0.52 4.59 4.11
N ARG A 233 -0.62 4.43 2.79
CA ARG A 233 -1.14 5.49 1.91
C ARG A 233 -2.59 5.84 2.24
N GLY A 234 -3.41 4.84 2.58
CA GLY A 234 -4.79 5.05 2.98
C GLY A 234 -4.97 5.39 4.46
N LEU A 235 -3.99 5.14 5.34
CA LEU A 235 -4.16 5.30 6.78
C LEU A 235 -3.96 6.73 7.30
N ARG A 236 -3.65 7.70 6.44
CA ARG A 236 -3.56 9.09 6.88
C ARG A 236 -4.95 9.68 7.12
N LYS A 237 -5.07 10.50 8.14
CA LYS A 237 -6.32 11.19 8.45
C LYS A 237 -6.56 12.33 7.46
N ALA A 238 -7.79 12.44 6.98
CA ALA A 238 -8.24 13.54 6.15
C ALA A 238 -9.63 14.01 6.59
N TYR A 239 -9.97 15.24 6.26
CA TYR A 239 -11.30 15.78 6.53
C TYR A 239 -12.36 14.98 5.74
N GLY A 240 -13.46 14.63 6.40
CA GLY A 240 -14.55 13.85 5.77
C GLY A 240 -14.25 12.35 5.58
N LYS A 241 -13.08 11.87 6.01
CA LYS A 241 -12.71 10.46 5.97
C LYS A 241 -12.72 9.85 7.37
N GLU A 242 -13.66 8.94 7.63
CA GLU A 242 -13.81 8.27 8.92
C GLU A 242 -12.99 6.98 9.00
N TYR A 243 -12.90 6.23 7.89
CA TYR A 243 -12.15 4.98 7.78
C TYR A 243 -11.67 4.74 6.35
N VAL A 244 -10.82 3.74 6.19
CA VAL A 244 -10.36 3.23 4.90
C VAL A 244 -10.79 1.78 4.73
N VAL A 245 -11.30 1.43 3.56
CA VAL A 245 -11.58 0.04 3.20
C VAL A 245 -10.41 -0.52 2.40
N ILE A 246 -9.95 -1.69 2.79
CA ILE A 246 -8.85 -2.40 2.13
C ILE A 246 -9.37 -3.75 1.67
N LEU A 247 -9.36 -3.95 0.36
CA LEU A 247 -9.78 -5.18 -0.30
C LEU A 247 -8.53 -5.87 -0.82
N ASP A 248 -8.23 -7.04 -0.29
CA ASP A 248 -7.09 -7.83 -0.72
C ASP A 248 -7.56 -9.11 -1.41
N PHE A 249 -7.39 -9.16 -2.73
CA PHE A 249 -7.78 -10.29 -3.56
C PHE A 249 -6.72 -11.39 -3.44
N ILE A 250 -6.96 -12.27 -2.48
CA ILE A 250 -6.04 -13.35 -2.11
C ILE A 250 -6.06 -14.45 -3.15
N GLY A 251 -4.93 -14.57 -3.82
CA GLY A 251 -4.65 -15.60 -4.80
C GLY A 251 -4.10 -16.91 -4.24
N ASN A 252 -3.74 -17.81 -5.15
CA ASN A 252 -3.03 -19.07 -4.86
C ASN A 252 -1.54 -18.77 -4.62
N TYR A 253 -1.22 -18.05 -3.55
CA TYR A 253 0.15 -17.61 -3.27
C TYR A 253 0.69 -18.28 -2.01
N ASN A 254 1.92 -18.78 -2.11
CA ASN A 254 2.60 -19.47 -1.01
C ASN A 254 2.89 -18.58 0.23
N ASN A 255 2.65 -17.26 0.13
CA ASN A 255 3.01 -16.27 1.15
C ASN A 255 1.81 -15.49 1.72
N ASN A 256 0.59 -15.99 1.60
CA ASN A 256 -0.61 -15.31 2.11
C ASN A 256 -0.56 -15.04 3.64
N PHE A 257 0.21 -15.82 4.38
CA PHE A 257 0.40 -15.64 5.83
C PHE A 257 1.17 -14.36 6.21
N MET A 258 1.84 -13.72 5.26
CA MET A 258 2.61 -12.48 5.51
C MET A 258 1.73 -11.30 5.93
N ILE A 259 0.49 -11.25 5.42
CA ILE A 259 -0.45 -10.17 5.74
C ILE A 259 -0.93 -10.24 7.19
N PRO A 260 -1.41 -11.41 7.69
CA PRO A 260 -1.69 -11.58 9.12
C PRO A 260 -0.50 -11.22 10.02
N ILE A 261 0.73 -11.55 9.65
CA ILE A 261 1.94 -11.17 10.38
C ILE A 261 2.06 -9.64 10.44
N ALA A 262 1.95 -8.97 9.29
CA ALA A 262 2.08 -7.52 9.21
C ALA A 262 1.02 -6.80 10.05
N LEU A 263 -0.21 -7.30 10.04
CA LEU A 263 -1.34 -6.70 10.78
C LEU A 263 -1.31 -7.05 12.27
N SER A 264 -0.88 -8.27 12.66
CA SER A 264 -0.82 -8.68 14.06
C SER A 264 0.34 -8.04 14.83
N GLY A 265 1.39 -7.59 14.13
CA GLY A 265 2.64 -7.14 14.74
C GLY A 265 3.45 -8.28 15.38
N ASP A 266 3.09 -9.54 15.13
CA ASP A 266 3.82 -10.70 15.67
C ASP A 266 5.16 -10.87 14.95
N ARG A 267 6.25 -10.72 15.72
CA ARG A 267 7.64 -10.88 15.27
C ARG A 267 8.17 -12.30 15.46
N THR A 268 7.41 -13.15 16.13
CA THR A 268 7.86 -14.51 16.43
C THR A 268 7.78 -15.43 15.23
N TYR A 269 7.01 -15.05 14.20
CA TYR A 269 6.67 -15.89 13.05
C TYR A 269 6.11 -17.26 13.45
N ASN A 270 5.51 -17.33 14.64
CA ASN A 270 4.92 -18.56 15.16
C ASN A 270 3.60 -18.84 14.46
N LYS A 271 3.53 -19.96 13.73
CA LYS A 271 2.34 -20.37 12.97
C LYS A 271 1.08 -20.50 13.83
N ASP A 272 1.21 -20.90 15.08
CA ASP A 272 0.06 -21.05 15.98
C ASP A 272 -0.50 -19.68 16.42
N ASN A 273 0.37 -18.68 16.61
CA ASN A 273 -0.06 -17.31 16.88
C ASN A 273 -0.80 -16.73 15.67
N ILE A 274 -0.28 -16.95 14.46
CA ILE A 274 -0.88 -16.49 13.21
C ILE A 274 -2.23 -17.14 13.00
N ARG A 275 -2.33 -18.46 13.17
CA ARG A 275 -3.61 -19.19 13.09
C ARG A 275 -4.63 -18.67 14.07
N ARG A 276 -4.23 -18.45 15.31
CA ARG A 276 -5.11 -17.88 16.34
C ARG A 276 -5.62 -16.50 15.92
N TYR A 277 -4.73 -15.63 15.46
CA TYR A 277 -5.08 -14.29 14.98
C TYR A 277 -6.13 -14.34 13.85
N ILE A 278 -5.95 -15.22 12.87
CA ILE A 278 -6.89 -15.40 11.75
C ILE A 278 -8.24 -15.96 12.24
N MET A 279 -8.22 -16.94 13.15
CA MET A 279 -9.45 -17.57 13.68
C MET A 279 -10.25 -16.64 14.58
N GLU A 280 -9.58 -15.80 15.35
CA GLU A 280 -10.22 -14.81 16.24
C GLU A 280 -10.73 -13.57 15.48
N GLY A 281 -10.53 -13.52 14.15
CA GLY A 281 -11.05 -12.47 13.28
C GLY A 281 -10.48 -11.09 13.57
N GLY A 282 -9.17 -11.02 13.86
CA GLY A 282 -8.47 -9.73 14.01
C GLY A 282 -8.93 -8.86 15.17
N ARG A 283 -9.54 -9.45 16.22
CA ARG A 283 -10.00 -8.73 17.43
C ARG A 283 -8.91 -7.97 18.20
N VAL A 284 -7.68 -8.06 17.73
CA VAL A 284 -6.49 -7.53 18.41
C VAL A 284 -6.01 -6.19 17.81
N ILE A 285 -6.68 -5.67 16.78
CA ILE A 285 -6.29 -4.37 16.20
C ILE A 285 -6.91 -3.26 17.02
N PRO A 286 -6.10 -2.32 17.55
CA PRO A 286 -6.60 -1.18 18.31
C PRO A 286 -7.48 -0.24 17.47
N GLY A 287 -8.31 0.53 18.16
CA GLY A 287 -9.22 1.49 17.53
C GLY A 287 -10.44 0.80 16.90
N ALA A 288 -11.13 1.51 15.99
CA ALA A 288 -12.31 1.01 15.27
C ALA A 288 -11.97 0.15 14.04
N SER A 289 -10.75 -0.38 13.97
CA SER A 289 -10.28 -1.18 12.82
C SER A 289 -10.72 -2.64 12.92
N THR A 290 -10.95 -3.26 11.77
CA THR A 290 -11.36 -4.69 11.69
C THR A 290 -10.59 -5.42 10.61
N VAL A 291 -10.42 -6.74 10.79
CA VAL A 291 -9.82 -7.63 9.80
C VAL A 291 -10.74 -8.83 9.58
N HIS A 292 -11.12 -9.05 8.35
CA HIS A 292 -11.97 -10.16 7.93
C HIS A 292 -11.34 -10.92 6.78
N PHE A 293 -11.45 -12.25 6.82
CA PHE A 293 -11.11 -13.14 5.71
C PHE A 293 -12.34 -13.94 5.35
N ASP A 294 -12.61 -14.14 4.08
CA ASP A 294 -13.62 -15.09 3.65
C ASP A 294 -13.20 -16.53 3.99
N GLU A 295 -14.14 -17.49 3.88
CA GLU A 295 -13.91 -18.87 4.29
C GLU A 295 -12.80 -19.56 3.46
N ILE A 296 -12.71 -19.24 2.17
CA ILE A 296 -11.71 -19.82 1.26
C ILE A 296 -10.34 -19.21 1.55
N SER A 297 -10.27 -17.90 1.71
CA SER A 297 -9.03 -17.20 2.07
C SER A 297 -8.45 -17.70 3.39
N ARG A 298 -9.30 -17.94 4.42
CA ARG A 298 -8.87 -18.54 5.70
C ARG A 298 -8.23 -19.93 5.56
N LYS A 299 -8.70 -20.74 4.62
CA LYS A 299 -8.15 -22.07 4.37
C LYS A 299 -6.82 -22.03 3.62
N ARG A 300 -6.54 -20.94 2.92
CA ARG A 300 -5.33 -20.74 2.08
C ARG A 300 -4.20 -20.01 2.80
N ILE A 301 -4.48 -19.34 3.89
CA ILE A 301 -3.51 -18.71 4.78
C ILE A 301 -3.00 -19.75 5.81
#